data_20a118ed2f823b543f50f2efd0fd8d30
#
_entry.id   20a118ed2f823b543f50f2efd0fd8d30
#
_cell.length_a   1.000
_cell.length_b   1.000
_cell.length_c   1.000
_cell.angle_alpha   90.00
_cell.angle_beta   90.00
_cell.angle_gamma   90.00
#
_symmetry.space_group_name_H-M   'P 1'
#
loop_
_entity.id
_entity.type
_entity.pdbx_description
1 polymer ?
#
loop_
_entity_poly.entity_id
_entity_poly.type
_entity_poly.pdbx_seq_one_letter_code
_entity_poly.pdbx_strand_id
1 'polypeptide(L)'
;DVANALLASLKDKTLAKDTDLPNTGVGIDMERMLSAAFIISPNYGTRTSSIVIIEGDNEKQAAYFKERHFSPKGRQTRELSKQLY
;
A
#
# COMPACT_ATOMS: atom_id res chain seq x y z
N ASP A 1 -2.52 15.47 -6.23
CA ASP A 1 -1.52 15.11 -7.23
C ASP A 1 -1.48 13.59 -7.46
N VAL A 2 -0.72 13.14 -8.42
CA VAL A 2 -0.63 11.73 -8.78
C VAL A 2 -0.13 10.88 -7.61
N ALA A 3 0.88 11.35 -6.89
CA ALA A 3 1.45 10.63 -5.75
C ALA A 3 0.41 10.42 -4.65
N ASN A 4 -0.34 11.46 -4.30
CA ASN A 4 -1.38 11.36 -3.28
C ASN A 4 -2.54 10.46 -3.73
N ALA A 5 -2.92 10.50 -5.01
CA ALA A 5 -3.95 9.62 -5.56
C ALA A 5 -3.53 8.15 -5.50
N LEU A 6 -2.29 7.83 -5.84
CA LEU A 6 -1.74 6.47 -5.75
C LEU A 6 -1.69 5.98 -4.30
N LEU A 7 -1.23 6.81 -3.37
CA LEU A 7 -1.20 6.45 -1.96
C LEU A 7 -2.60 6.25 -1.39
N ALA A 8 -3.56 7.07 -1.81
CA ALA A 8 -4.96 6.90 -1.42
C ALA A 8 -5.53 5.56 -1.90
N SER A 9 -5.19 5.14 -3.12
CA SER A 9 -5.64 3.85 -3.64
C SER A 9 -5.09 2.66 -2.84
N LEU A 10 -3.89 2.78 -2.26
CA LEU A 10 -3.30 1.75 -1.41
C LEU A 10 -3.97 1.64 -0.04
N LYS A 11 -4.86 2.55 0.32
CA LYS A 11 -5.66 2.47 1.55
C LYS A 11 -6.95 1.67 1.36
N ASP A 12 -7.15 1.04 0.21
CA ASP A 12 -8.32 0.24 -0.08
C ASP A 12 -8.37 -0.98 0.84
N LYS A 13 -9.45 -1.09 1.61
CA LYS A 13 -9.70 -2.18 2.56
C LYS A 13 -10.59 -3.27 1.99
N THR A 14 -10.94 -3.18 0.71
CA THR A 14 -11.82 -4.12 0.06
C THR A 14 -11.19 -5.50 0.05
N LEU A 15 -11.95 -6.50 0.51
CA LEU A 15 -11.52 -7.89 0.51
C LEU A 15 -11.84 -8.53 -0.85
N ALA A 16 -11.03 -9.47 -1.27
CA ALA A 16 -11.30 -10.28 -2.45
C ALA A 16 -12.48 -11.21 -2.20
N LYS A 17 -13.16 -11.64 -3.28
CA LYS A 17 -14.18 -12.69 -3.18
C LYS A 17 -13.52 -14.00 -2.78
N ASP A 18 -14.21 -14.82 -1.98
CA ASP A 18 -13.68 -16.10 -1.52
C ASP A 18 -13.21 -17.01 -2.66
N THR A 19 -13.90 -16.95 -3.81
CA THR A 19 -13.54 -17.72 -5.00
C THR A 19 -12.21 -17.29 -5.61
N ASP A 20 -11.75 -16.07 -5.34
CA ASP A 20 -10.50 -15.51 -5.88
C ASP A 20 -9.34 -15.65 -4.88
N LEU A 21 -9.58 -16.19 -3.69
CA LEU A 21 -8.56 -16.34 -2.65
C LEU A 21 -7.63 -17.53 -2.94
N PRO A 22 -6.31 -17.37 -2.69
CA PRO A 22 -5.42 -18.50 -2.74
C PRO A 22 -5.67 -19.44 -1.55
N ASN A 23 -5.17 -20.66 -1.62
CA ASN A 23 -5.16 -21.60 -0.51
C ASN A 23 -3.71 -21.90 -0.15
N THR A 24 -3.16 -21.10 0.76
CA THR A 24 -1.76 -21.20 1.17
C THR A 24 -1.56 -21.95 2.49
N GLY A 25 -2.65 -22.50 3.07
CA GLY A 25 -2.58 -23.27 4.31
C GLY A 25 -2.81 -22.47 5.58
N VAL A 26 -3.06 -21.13 5.48
CA VAL A 26 -3.29 -20.29 6.67
C VAL A 26 -4.75 -20.21 7.08
N GLY A 27 -5.67 -20.79 6.30
CA GLY A 27 -7.11 -20.79 6.58
C GLY A 27 -7.84 -19.63 5.90
N ILE A 28 -9.16 -19.79 5.70
CA ILE A 28 -9.97 -18.85 4.92
C ILE A 28 -10.05 -17.48 5.57
N ASP A 29 -10.13 -17.38 6.90
CA ASP A 29 -10.23 -16.08 7.57
C ASP A 29 -8.97 -15.24 7.36
N MET A 30 -7.79 -15.88 7.41
CA MET A 30 -6.52 -15.20 7.16
C MET A 30 -6.39 -14.82 5.68
N GLU A 31 -6.80 -15.69 4.76
CA GLU A 31 -6.80 -15.39 3.33
C GLU A 31 -7.68 -14.18 3.00
N ARG A 32 -8.86 -14.09 3.61
CA ARG A 32 -9.75 -12.94 3.46
C ARG A 32 -9.06 -11.66 3.95
N MET A 33 -8.51 -11.69 5.15
CA MET A 33 -7.85 -10.52 5.75
C MET A 33 -6.68 -10.04 4.91
N LEU A 34 -5.84 -10.95 4.42
CA LEU A 34 -4.65 -10.63 3.65
C LEU A 34 -4.96 -10.16 2.22
N SER A 35 -6.21 -10.29 1.75
CA SER A 35 -6.57 -9.95 0.37
C SER A 35 -6.71 -8.44 0.12
N ALA A 36 -6.86 -7.63 1.16
CA ALA A 36 -7.00 -6.18 1.01
C ALA A 36 -5.66 -5.50 0.77
N ALA A 37 -5.66 -4.42 -0.02
CA ALA A 37 -4.47 -3.59 -0.21
C ALA A 37 -4.06 -2.88 1.09
N PHE A 38 -5.03 -2.55 1.94
CA PHE A 38 -4.78 -1.96 3.26
C PHE A 38 -5.43 -2.84 4.32
N ILE A 39 -4.62 -3.39 5.22
CA ILE A 39 -5.05 -4.36 6.21
C ILE A 39 -5.12 -3.70 7.58
N ILE A 40 -6.27 -3.84 8.27
CA ILE A 40 -6.44 -3.46 9.67
C ILE A 40 -6.94 -4.69 10.43
N SER A 41 -6.15 -5.14 11.40
CA SER A 41 -6.47 -6.27 12.26
C SER A 41 -5.81 -6.06 13.62
N PRO A 42 -6.33 -6.64 14.71
CA PRO A 42 -5.76 -6.43 16.05
C PRO A 42 -4.28 -6.81 16.16
N ASN A 43 -3.84 -7.86 15.46
CA ASN A 43 -2.47 -8.39 15.58
C ASN A 43 -1.66 -8.26 14.30
N TYR A 44 -2.24 -7.72 13.24
CA TYR A 44 -1.60 -7.64 11.93
C TYR A 44 -2.19 -6.48 11.14
N GLY A 45 -1.39 -5.87 10.27
CA GLY A 45 -1.91 -4.81 9.43
C GLY A 45 -0.84 -4.08 8.64
N THR A 46 -1.29 -3.26 7.71
CA THR A 46 -0.43 -2.40 6.91
C THR A 46 0.19 -1.32 7.78
N ARG A 47 1.50 -1.22 7.76
CA ARG A 47 2.27 -0.19 8.49
C ARG A 47 2.87 0.86 7.58
N THR A 48 3.10 0.51 6.34
CA THR A 48 3.78 1.38 5.38
C THR A 48 3.19 1.20 3.99
N SER A 49 2.94 2.32 3.31
CA SER A 49 2.60 2.36 1.89
C SER A 49 3.61 3.25 1.19
N SER A 50 4.17 2.78 0.09
CA SER A 50 5.22 3.48 -0.64
C SER A 50 4.90 3.53 -2.12
N ILE A 51 5.27 4.64 -2.76
CA ILE A 51 5.20 4.77 -4.21
C ILE A 51 6.52 5.34 -4.76
N VAL A 52 6.82 4.96 -5.99
CA VAL A 52 7.90 5.57 -6.77
C VAL A 52 7.31 6.01 -8.09
N ILE A 53 7.57 7.25 -8.47
CA ILE A 53 7.16 7.79 -9.76
C ILE A 53 8.41 8.13 -10.56
N ILE A 54 8.53 7.55 -11.75
CA ILE A 54 9.62 7.81 -12.66
C ILE A 54 9.04 8.49 -13.89
N GLU A 55 9.55 9.68 -14.21
CA GLU A 55 9.09 10.48 -15.34
C GLU A 55 10.28 10.82 -16.24
N GLY A 56 9.99 11.00 -17.53
CA GLY A 56 10.98 11.48 -18.47
C GLY A 56 11.17 10.58 -19.67
N ASP A 57 12.20 10.88 -20.43
CA ASP A 57 12.59 10.18 -21.65
C ASP A 57 14.03 9.67 -21.53
N ASN A 58 14.61 9.25 -22.66
CA ASN A 58 15.98 8.71 -22.71
C ASN A 58 17.06 9.74 -22.35
N GLU A 59 16.75 11.04 -22.45
CA GLU A 59 17.72 12.12 -22.22
C GLU A 59 17.61 12.73 -20.85
N LYS A 60 16.39 12.74 -20.28
CA LYS A 60 16.13 13.40 -19.00
C LYS A 60 15.07 12.65 -18.21
N GLN A 61 15.42 12.20 -17.03
CA GLN A 61 14.54 11.48 -16.12
C GLN A 61 14.47 12.14 -14.76
N ALA A 62 13.32 12.01 -14.12
CA ALA A 62 13.12 12.38 -12.72
C ALA A 62 12.46 11.21 -11.99
N ALA A 63 12.84 10.98 -10.75
CA ALA A 63 12.23 9.96 -9.92
C ALA A 63 11.89 10.54 -8.56
N TYR A 64 10.70 10.23 -8.08
CA TYR A 64 10.17 10.68 -6.80
C TYR A 64 9.76 9.48 -5.98
N PHE A 65 10.03 9.55 -4.68
CA PHE A 65 9.63 8.54 -3.70
C PHE A 65 8.75 9.21 -2.66
N LYS A 66 7.64 8.56 -2.31
CA LYS A 66 6.79 9.00 -1.21
C LYS A 66 6.34 7.78 -0.41
N GLU A 67 6.37 7.90 0.91
CA GLU A 67 6.06 6.81 1.82
C GLU A 67 5.20 7.34 2.96
N ARG A 68 4.16 6.59 3.30
CA ARG A 68 3.30 6.86 4.46
C ARG A 68 3.40 5.71 5.45
N HIS A 69 3.52 6.05 6.72
CA HIS A 69 3.53 5.11 7.83
C HIS A 69 2.22 5.17 8.59
N PHE A 70 1.79 4.03 9.13
CA PHE A 70 0.51 3.91 9.80
C PHE A 70 0.67 3.26 11.17
N SER A 71 -0.20 3.68 12.12
CA SER A 71 -0.34 3.04 13.42
C SER A 71 -1.08 1.70 13.27
N PRO A 72 -1.10 0.86 14.33
CA PRO A 72 -1.93 -0.36 14.33
C PRO A 72 -3.41 -0.12 14.06
N LYS A 73 -3.92 1.08 14.34
CA LYS A 73 -5.31 1.45 14.09
C LYS A 73 -5.55 2.04 12.70
N GLY A 74 -4.53 2.05 11.83
CA GLY A 74 -4.63 2.54 10.48
C GLY A 74 -4.56 4.06 10.33
N ARG A 75 -4.13 4.79 11.35
CA ARG A 75 -3.93 6.23 11.26
C ARG A 75 -2.55 6.54 10.69
N GLN A 76 -2.48 7.49 9.77
CA GLN A 76 -1.22 7.96 9.26
C GLN A 76 -0.44 8.67 10.38
N THR A 77 0.80 8.20 10.64
CA THR A 77 1.67 8.75 11.67
C THR A 77 2.81 9.56 11.12
N ARG A 78 3.24 9.27 9.89
CA ARG A 78 4.42 9.87 9.29
C ARG A 78 4.34 9.82 7.77
N GLU A 79 4.92 10.82 7.11
CA GLU A 79 5.08 10.84 5.67
C GLU A 79 6.50 11.29 5.31
N LEU A 80 7.10 10.61 4.35
CA LEU A 80 8.39 10.95 3.79
C LEU A 80 8.24 11.18 2.30
N SER A 81 8.92 12.20 1.80
CA SER A 81 8.97 12.50 0.36
C SER A 81 10.41 12.78 -0.02
N LYS A 82 10.85 12.25 -1.15
CA LYS A 82 12.22 12.46 -1.63
C LYS A 82 12.26 12.47 -3.15
N GLN A 83 12.95 13.45 -3.70
CA GLN A 83 13.32 13.44 -5.11
C GLN A 83 14.63 12.68 -5.24
N LEU A 84 14.64 11.61 -6.06
CA LEU A 84 15.80 10.74 -6.20
C LEU A 84 16.76 11.22 -7.27
N TYR A 85 16.24 11.77 -8.35
CA TYR A 85 17.02 12.44 -9.40
C TYR A 85 16.14 13.20 -10.39
#